data_66ade0eda530eee4f789cab1bdd7db27
#
_entry.id   66ade0eda530eee4f789cab1bdd7db27
#
_cell.length_a   1.000
_cell.length_b   1.000
_cell.length_c   1.000
_cell.angle_alpha   90.00
_cell.angle_beta   90.00
_cell.angle_gamma   90.00
#
_symmetry.space_group_name_H-M   'P 1'
#
loop_
_entity.id
_entity.type
_entity.pdbx_description
1 polymer ?
#
loop_
_entity_poly.entity_id
_entity_poly.type
_entity_poly.pdbx_seq_one_letter_code
_entity_poly.pdbx_strand_id
1 'polypeptide(L)'
;MIYPGGRRHHDNPPKNKNKKLRWLYGIKKEDQNINFRVKNPYHCFRSNNFLIKKIIFSQIKFNEEIETYGHEDTLLSLELKKNKIAIFQINNPVFHEGIEDSSVFLEKTKSAIKNLVLLEKNNLDTSSIKLIKTYHLISKLKLTWLVFPMSKTILNILERQLLSSRPSLKIFDLYKLIYFLREKQNV
;
A
#
# COMPACT_ATOMS: atom_id res chain seq x y z
N MET A 1 17.66 12.49 -11.23
CA MET A 1 17.67 12.47 -9.75
C MET A 1 16.29 12.86 -9.26
N ILE A 2 15.87 12.24 -8.17
CA ILE A 2 14.56 12.46 -7.53
C ILE A 2 14.81 12.67 -6.04
N TYR A 3 14.05 13.58 -5.42
CA TYR A 3 14.22 14.00 -4.03
C TYR A 3 12.89 13.93 -3.28
N PRO A 4 12.49 12.76 -2.72
CA PRO A 4 11.29 12.65 -1.88
C PRO A 4 11.54 13.24 -0.48
N GLY A 5 10.61 14.09 -0.01
CA GLY A 5 10.68 14.72 1.30
C GLY A 5 10.17 13.87 2.46
N GLY A 6 9.30 12.93 2.16
CA GLY A 6 8.61 12.11 3.16
C GLY A 6 7.27 12.70 3.62
N ARG A 7 6.61 11.94 4.51
CA ARG A 7 5.29 12.27 5.05
C ARG A 7 5.26 12.00 6.55
N ARG A 8 4.42 12.73 7.28
CA ARG A 8 4.12 12.51 8.70
C ARG A 8 2.63 12.65 8.97
N HIS A 9 2.18 12.00 10.01
CA HIS A 9 0.85 12.17 10.59
C HIS A 9 0.98 12.81 11.98
N HIS A 10 -0.11 13.38 12.49
CA HIS A 10 -0.14 13.90 13.86
C HIS A 10 -0.02 12.74 14.86
N ASP A 11 0.80 12.91 15.90
CA ASP A 11 1.08 11.88 16.89
C ASP A 11 -0.16 11.53 17.73
N ASN A 12 -1.04 12.49 17.96
CA ASN A 12 -2.27 12.30 18.71
C ASN A 12 -3.35 11.60 17.87
N PRO A 13 -4.01 10.58 18.42
CA PRO A 13 -5.09 9.90 17.72
C PRO A 13 -6.27 10.85 17.45
N PRO A 14 -6.96 10.70 16.33
CA PRO A 14 -8.10 11.54 16.01
C PRO A 14 -9.23 11.34 17.04
N LYS A 15 -9.93 12.43 17.39
CA LYS A 15 -11.12 12.39 18.24
C LYS A 15 -12.22 11.53 17.61
N ASN A 16 -12.37 11.62 16.29
CA ASN A 16 -13.31 10.78 15.55
C ASN A 16 -12.81 9.33 15.47
N LYS A 17 -13.55 8.42 16.11
CA LYS A 17 -13.23 6.99 16.17
C LYS A 17 -13.20 6.34 14.77
N ASN A 18 -13.98 6.86 13.83
CA ASN A 18 -14.04 6.34 12.46
C ASN A 18 -12.74 6.56 11.66
N LYS A 19 -11.82 7.40 12.15
CA LYS A 19 -10.53 7.68 11.48
C LYS A 19 -9.36 6.89 12.06
N LYS A 20 -9.60 6.07 13.09
CA LYS A 20 -8.52 5.43 13.85
C LYS A 20 -7.70 4.42 13.05
N LEU A 21 -8.31 3.60 12.21
CA LEU A 21 -7.56 2.65 11.38
C LEU A 21 -6.62 3.38 10.42
N ARG A 22 -7.14 4.39 9.72
CA ARG A 22 -6.35 5.17 8.76
C ARG A 22 -5.19 5.89 9.44
N TRP A 23 -5.44 6.53 10.58
CA TRP A 23 -4.40 7.17 11.38
C TRP A 23 -3.35 6.18 11.88
N LEU A 24 -3.77 5.05 12.46
CA LEU A 24 -2.86 4.01 12.97
C LEU A 24 -1.97 3.45 11.87
N TYR A 25 -2.53 3.24 10.68
CA TYR A 25 -1.78 2.81 9.51
C TYR A 25 -0.76 3.87 9.09
N GLY A 26 -1.17 5.13 9.05
CA GLY A 26 -0.30 6.26 8.74
C GLY A 26 0.93 6.29 9.64
N ILE A 27 0.73 6.39 10.94
CA ILE A 27 1.84 6.47 11.92
C ILE A 27 2.74 5.23 11.91
N LYS A 28 2.16 4.03 11.82
CA LYS A 28 2.94 2.78 11.98
C LYS A 28 3.54 2.24 10.68
N LYS A 29 3.00 2.61 9.52
CA LYS A 29 3.39 2.02 8.23
C LYS A 29 3.88 3.05 7.22
N GLU A 30 3.40 4.29 7.28
CA GLU A 30 3.74 5.31 6.28
C GLU A 30 4.77 6.32 6.79
N ASP A 31 4.77 6.63 8.09
CA ASP A 31 5.71 7.57 8.70
C ASP A 31 7.06 6.89 8.92
N GLN A 32 7.85 6.85 7.86
CA GLN A 32 9.18 6.25 7.89
C GLN A 32 10.23 7.31 8.21
N ASN A 33 11.13 7.03 9.17
CA ASN A 33 12.24 7.92 9.48
C ASN A 33 13.24 8.01 8.31
N ILE A 34 14.01 9.08 8.28
CA ILE A 34 14.95 9.37 7.18
C ILE A 34 15.99 8.24 6.99
N ASN A 35 16.49 7.66 8.05
CA ASN A 35 17.51 6.60 7.98
C ASN A 35 16.97 5.34 7.29
N PHE A 36 15.71 4.97 7.58
CA PHE A 36 15.05 3.85 6.92
C PHE A 36 14.80 4.16 5.44
N ARG A 37 14.34 5.38 5.13
CA ARG A 37 14.05 5.82 3.77
C ARG A 37 15.30 5.84 2.89
N VAL A 38 16.44 6.31 3.41
CA VAL A 38 17.73 6.31 2.70
C VAL A 38 18.19 4.89 2.37
N LYS A 39 18.03 3.94 3.30
CA LYS A 39 18.37 2.53 3.06
C LYS A 39 17.42 1.83 2.08
N ASN A 40 16.20 2.32 1.92
CA ASN A 40 15.16 1.71 1.10
C ASN A 40 14.49 2.73 0.16
N PRO A 41 15.27 3.42 -0.70
CA PRO A 41 14.82 4.62 -1.39
C PRO A 41 13.62 4.38 -2.32
N TYR A 42 13.62 3.29 -3.05
CA TYR A 42 12.51 2.92 -3.94
C TYR A 42 11.27 2.43 -3.18
N HIS A 43 11.45 1.63 -2.14
CA HIS A 43 10.34 1.13 -1.32
C HIS A 43 9.59 2.26 -0.60
N CYS A 44 10.32 3.30 -0.21
CA CYS A 44 9.79 4.44 0.53
C CYS A 44 9.36 5.62 -0.36
N PHE A 45 9.45 5.48 -1.68
CA PHE A 45 8.99 6.53 -2.59
C PHE A 45 7.47 6.74 -2.46
N ARG A 46 7.08 8.02 -2.39
CA ARG A 46 5.67 8.45 -2.41
C ARG A 46 5.59 9.76 -3.19
N SER A 47 4.59 9.86 -4.06
CA SER A 47 4.41 11.01 -4.95
C SER A 47 3.79 12.25 -4.29
N ASN A 48 3.36 12.15 -3.04
CA ASN A 48 2.74 13.27 -2.34
C ASN A 48 3.70 14.39 -1.92
N ASN A 49 5.01 14.13 -1.92
CA ASN A 49 6.03 15.10 -1.57
C ASN A 49 7.36 14.73 -2.22
N PHE A 50 7.59 15.16 -3.46
CA PHE A 50 8.84 14.89 -4.17
C PHE A 50 9.18 15.95 -5.20
N LEU A 51 10.45 16.08 -5.51
CA LEU A 51 10.99 16.86 -6.62
C LEU A 51 11.63 15.89 -7.63
N ILE A 52 11.36 16.08 -8.91
CA ILE A 52 11.91 15.29 -10.01
C ILE A 52 12.40 16.20 -11.13
N LYS A 53 13.50 15.86 -11.77
CA LYS A 53 13.94 16.57 -12.98
C LYS A 53 12.93 16.32 -14.12
N LYS A 54 12.51 17.38 -14.81
CA LYS A 54 11.55 17.34 -15.91
C LYS A 54 11.91 16.28 -16.97
N ILE A 55 13.20 16.19 -17.34
CA ILE A 55 13.67 15.20 -18.33
C ILE A 55 13.43 13.74 -17.88
N ILE A 56 13.52 13.45 -16.59
CA ILE A 56 13.23 12.11 -16.08
C ILE A 56 11.72 11.86 -16.14
N PHE A 57 10.92 12.83 -15.71
CA PHE A 57 9.47 12.69 -15.70
C PHE A 57 8.85 12.62 -17.11
N SER A 58 9.48 13.22 -18.11
CA SER A 58 9.04 13.08 -19.50
C SER A 58 9.29 11.67 -20.07
N GLN A 59 10.28 10.95 -19.54
CA GLN A 59 10.62 9.58 -19.96
C GLN A 59 9.91 8.50 -19.12
N ILE A 60 9.75 8.75 -17.83
CA ILE A 60 9.15 7.80 -16.87
C ILE A 60 7.97 8.50 -16.21
N LYS A 61 6.76 8.13 -16.64
CA LYS A 61 5.48 8.69 -16.16
C LYS A 61 4.77 7.71 -15.24
N PHE A 62 3.70 8.16 -14.59
CA PHE A 62 2.74 7.27 -13.98
C PHE A 62 2.10 6.36 -15.03
N ASN A 63 1.80 5.12 -14.64
CA ASN A 63 1.10 4.19 -15.53
C ASN A 63 -0.39 4.59 -15.58
N GLU A 64 -0.86 5.06 -16.75
CA GLU A 64 -2.23 5.51 -16.98
C GLU A 64 -3.23 4.35 -17.15
N GLU A 65 -2.75 3.09 -17.26
CA GLU A 65 -3.61 1.91 -17.27
C GLU A 65 -4.26 1.63 -15.90
N ILE A 66 -3.73 2.26 -14.83
CA ILE A 66 -4.33 2.19 -13.51
C ILE A 66 -5.40 3.27 -13.39
N GLU A 67 -6.62 2.93 -13.75
CA GLU A 67 -7.77 3.84 -13.67
C GLU A 67 -8.32 3.98 -12.24
N THR A 68 -8.00 3.05 -11.33
CA THR A 68 -8.51 3.04 -9.96
C THR A 68 -7.39 3.25 -8.95
N TYR A 69 -7.75 3.60 -7.72
CA TYR A 69 -6.80 3.91 -6.65
C TYR A 69 -5.89 2.74 -6.28
N GLY A 70 -4.58 2.98 -6.23
CA GLY A 70 -3.59 2.14 -5.56
C GLY A 70 -2.48 1.59 -6.46
N HIS A 71 -1.27 1.54 -5.90
CA HIS A 71 -0.04 1.08 -6.50
C HIS A 71 0.61 1.99 -7.55
N GLU A 72 0.08 3.18 -7.85
CA GLU A 72 0.65 4.15 -8.77
C GLU A 72 2.10 4.49 -8.37
N ASP A 73 2.30 4.83 -7.09
CA ASP A 73 3.64 5.12 -6.52
C ASP A 73 4.57 3.89 -6.60
N THR A 74 4.00 2.70 -6.38
CA THR A 74 4.77 1.46 -6.42
C THR A 74 5.27 1.18 -7.83
N LEU A 75 4.41 1.31 -8.84
CA LEU A 75 4.81 1.09 -10.24
C LEU A 75 5.81 2.12 -10.72
N LEU A 76 5.56 3.41 -10.44
CA LEU A 76 6.53 4.46 -10.77
C LEU A 76 7.89 4.15 -10.13
N SER A 77 7.89 3.75 -8.86
CA SER A 77 9.13 3.39 -8.15
C SER A 77 9.85 2.18 -8.75
N LEU A 78 9.12 1.16 -9.20
CA LEU A 78 9.69 0.00 -9.89
C LEU A 78 10.31 0.40 -11.24
N GLU A 79 9.63 1.26 -12.02
CA GLU A 79 10.19 1.79 -13.27
C GLU A 79 11.44 2.64 -13.02
N LEU A 80 11.44 3.50 -12.01
CA LEU A 80 12.63 4.25 -11.61
C LEU A 80 13.80 3.33 -11.24
N LYS A 81 13.53 2.24 -10.52
CA LYS A 81 14.52 1.24 -10.14
C LYS A 81 15.08 0.49 -11.35
N LYS A 82 14.21 0.06 -12.26
CA LYS A 82 14.57 -0.63 -13.51
C LYS A 82 15.48 0.23 -14.39
N ASN A 83 15.18 1.52 -14.48
CA ASN A 83 15.98 2.50 -15.22
C ASN A 83 17.18 3.05 -14.42
N LYS A 84 17.48 2.50 -13.24
CA LYS A 84 18.61 2.90 -12.37
C LYS A 84 18.61 4.40 -12.02
N ILE A 85 17.44 5.03 -11.95
CA ILE A 85 17.29 6.45 -11.59
C ILE A 85 17.52 6.60 -10.09
N ALA A 86 18.54 7.36 -9.71
CA ALA A 86 18.86 7.58 -8.29
C ALA A 86 17.77 8.39 -7.57
N ILE A 87 17.39 7.91 -6.37
CA ILE A 87 16.46 8.57 -5.44
C ILE A 87 17.24 8.98 -4.19
N PHE A 88 17.24 10.26 -3.89
CA PHE A 88 17.89 10.86 -2.73
C PHE A 88 16.84 11.32 -1.73
N GLN A 89 16.63 10.55 -0.68
CA GLN A 89 15.68 10.87 0.37
C GLN A 89 16.15 12.10 1.16
N ILE A 90 15.30 13.12 1.29
CA ILE A 90 15.58 14.31 2.10
C ILE A 90 14.66 14.35 3.32
N ASN A 91 15.13 14.96 4.42
CA ASN A 91 14.35 15.10 5.64
C ASN A 91 13.50 16.38 5.61
N ASN A 92 12.48 16.39 4.77
CA ASN A 92 11.52 17.50 4.63
C ASN A 92 10.09 16.95 4.57
N PRO A 93 9.60 16.28 5.64
CA PRO A 93 8.28 15.65 5.61
C PRO A 93 7.16 16.71 5.63
N VAL A 94 6.10 16.43 4.88
CA VAL A 94 4.83 17.17 4.95
C VAL A 94 3.83 16.44 5.84
N PHE A 95 2.99 17.19 6.55
CA PHE A 95 1.89 16.60 7.32
C PHE A 95 0.76 16.16 6.39
N HIS A 96 0.27 14.94 6.63
CA HIS A 96 -0.90 14.42 5.92
C HIS A 96 -2.15 14.87 6.66
N GLU A 97 -2.69 16.00 6.23
CA GLU A 97 -3.96 16.54 6.72
C GLU A 97 -5.16 15.80 6.08
N GLY A 98 -6.34 16.01 6.66
CA GLY A 98 -7.57 15.48 6.06
C GLY A 98 -7.69 13.97 6.06
N ILE A 99 -7.21 13.28 7.12
CA ILE A 99 -7.33 11.83 7.26
C ILE A 99 -8.77 11.38 6.99
N GLU A 100 -8.94 10.49 6.03
CA GLU A 100 -10.22 9.92 5.64
C GLU A 100 -10.78 8.93 6.66
N ASP A 101 -12.07 8.63 6.57
CA ASP A 101 -12.71 7.62 7.41
C ASP A 101 -12.18 6.22 7.10
N SER A 102 -12.15 5.37 8.12
CA SER A 102 -11.63 3.99 8.02
C SER A 102 -12.41 3.15 7.01
N SER A 103 -13.71 3.40 6.80
CA SER A 103 -14.50 2.75 5.76
C SER A 103 -14.02 3.13 4.36
N VAL A 104 -13.78 4.41 4.11
CA VAL A 104 -13.24 4.89 2.83
C VAL A 104 -11.83 4.32 2.60
N PHE A 105 -11.01 4.27 3.64
CA PHE A 105 -9.68 3.67 3.58
C PHE A 105 -9.73 2.16 3.24
N LEU A 106 -10.71 1.42 3.78
CA LEU A 106 -10.91 0.01 3.45
C LEU A 106 -11.35 -0.17 1.99
N GLU A 107 -12.27 0.66 1.48
CA GLU A 107 -12.66 0.59 0.06
C GLU A 107 -11.49 0.88 -0.88
N LYS A 108 -10.68 1.90 -0.57
CA LYS A 108 -9.43 2.16 -1.31
C LYS A 108 -8.45 0.99 -1.23
N THR A 109 -8.38 0.33 -0.08
CA THR A 109 -7.55 -0.88 0.09
C THR A 109 -8.05 -2.02 -0.81
N LYS A 110 -9.37 -2.23 -0.90
CA LYS A 110 -9.97 -3.22 -1.81
C LYS A 110 -9.59 -2.92 -3.26
N SER A 111 -9.74 -1.67 -3.70
CA SER A 111 -9.34 -1.23 -5.05
C SER A 111 -7.86 -1.48 -5.32
N ALA A 112 -6.99 -1.10 -4.38
CA ALA A 112 -5.55 -1.34 -4.50
C ALA A 112 -5.20 -2.84 -4.60
N ILE A 113 -5.93 -3.71 -3.88
CA ILE A 113 -5.73 -5.17 -3.97
C ILE A 113 -6.18 -5.70 -5.34
N LYS A 114 -7.30 -5.22 -5.89
CA LYS A 114 -7.73 -5.59 -7.25
C LYS A 114 -6.71 -5.20 -8.29
N ASN A 115 -6.19 -3.98 -8.23
CA ASN A 115 -5.10 -3.54 -9.10
C ASN A 115 -3.88 -4.46 -8.97
N LEU A 116 -3.52 -4.84 -7.75
CA LEU A 116 -2.38 -5.72 -7.52
C LEU A 116 -2.57 -7.11 -8.15
N VAL A 117 -3.78 -7.65 -8.13
CA VAL A 117 -4.12 -8.92 -8.80
C VAL A 117 -3.96 -8.79 -10.32
N LEU A 118 -4.41 -7.68 -10.91
CA LEU A 118 -4.25 -7.41 -12.34
C LEU A 118 -2.77 -7.23 -12.72
N LEU A 119 -2.00 -6.50 -11.93
CA LEU A 119 -0.56 -6.29 -12.15
C LEU A 119 0.21 -7.62 -12.14
N GLU A 120 -0.12 -8.51 -11.20
CA GLU A 120 0.49 -9.84 -11.14
C GLU A 120 0.10 -10.72 -12.34
N LYS A 121 -1.16 -10.65 -12.79
CA LYS A 121 -1.63 -11.34 -13.99
C LYS A 121 -0.88 -10.88 -15.25
N ASN A 122 -0.58 -9.60 -15.35
CA ASN A 122 0.15 -9.00 -16.47
C ASN A 122 1.69 -9.18 -16.36
N ASN A 123 2.17 -10.07 -15.49
CA ASN A 123 3.59 -10.39 -15.30
C ASN A 123 4.49 -9.19 -14.95
N LEU A 124 3.94 -8.13 -14.36
CA LEU A 124 4.75 -7.04 -13.83
C LEU A 124 5.54 -7.52 -12.61
N ASP A 125 6.77 -7.04 -12.45
CA ASP A 125 7.62 -7.44 -11.31
C ASP A 125 7.03 -6.93 -10.00
N THR A 126 6.17 -7.74 -9.42
CA THR A 126 5.54 -7.49 -8.11
C THR A 126 6.22 -8.28 -6.98
N SER A 127 7.33 -8.95 -7.29
CA SER A 127 8.06 -9.84 -6.37
C SER A 127 8.53 -9.16 -5.07
N SER A 128 8.71 -7.84 -5.07
CA SER A 128 9.08 -7.07 -3.88
C SER A 128 7.91 -6.83 -2.92
N ILE A 129 6.65 -7.02 -3.36
CA ILE A 129 5.45 -6.71 -2.58
C ILE A 129 5.17 -7.82 -1.55
N LYS A 130 5.20 -7.45 -0.26
CA LYS A 130 5.04 -8.40 0.85
C LYS A 130 3.76 -9.24 0.76
N LEU A 131 2.64 -8.65 0.34
CA LEU A 131 1.36 -9.34 0.22
C LEU A 131 1.46 -10.51 -0.78
N ILE A 132 2.06 -10.28 -1.94
CA ILE A 132 2.27 -11.28 -2.98
C ILE A 132 3.21 -12.38 -2.50
N LYS A 133 4.32 -12.03 -1.84
CA LYS A 133 5.22 -13.03 -1.23
C LYS A 133 4.48 -13.96 -0.27
N THR A 134 3.64 -13.39 0.59
CA THR A 134 2.85 -14.14 1.56
C THR A 134 1.83 -15.04 0.86
N TYR A 135 1.17 -14.52 -0.18
CA TYR A 135 0.26 -15.31 -1.02
C TYR A 135 0.95 -16.52 -1.65
N HIS A 136 2.11 -16.33 -2.29
CA HIS A 136 2.85 -17.44 -2.91
C HIS A 136 3.28 -18.50 -1.90
N LEU A 137 3.68 -18.08 -0.68
CA LEU A 137 4.00 -19.02 0.39
C LEU A 137 2.78 -19.88 0.77
N ILE A 138 1.61 -19.26 0.99
CA ILE A 138 0.37 -19.95 1.36
C ILE A 138 -0.12 -20.86 0.22
N SER A 139 -0.02 -20.38 -1.01
CA SER A 139 -0.38 -21.14 -2.21
C SER A 139 0.50 -22.38 -2.36
N LYS A 140 1.81 -22.25 -2.16
CA LYS A 140 2.76 -23.36 -2.17
C LYS A 140 2.43 -24.43 -1.10
N LEU A 141 1.92 -24.01 0.05
CA LEU A 141 1.46 -24.90 1.12
C LEU A 141 0.07 -25.49 0.86
N LYS A 142 -0.57 -25.20 -0.28
CA LYS A 142 -1.92 -25.65 -0.65
C LYS A 142 -3.01 -25.26 0.36
N LEU A 143 -2.82 -24.20 1.15
CA LEU A 143 -3.77 -23.76 2.18
C LEU A 143 -4.88 -22.85 1.65
N THR A 144 -4.81 -22.46 0.39
CA THR A 144 -5.77 -21.52 -0.24
C THR A 144 -7.20 -22.05 -0.27
N TRP A 145 -7.37 -23.35 -0.50
CA TRP A 145 -8.67 -24.01 -0.58
C TRP A 145 -9.45 -24.01 0.75
N LEU A 146 -8.74 -24.01 1.88
CA LEU A 146 -9.36 -23.96 3.22
C LEU A 146 -9.97 -22.57 3.51
N VAL A 147 -9.34 -21.51 3.01
CA VAL A 147 -9.71 -20.13 3.32
C VAL A 147 -10.85 -19.66 2.43
N PHE A 148 -10.91 -20.14 1.19
CA PHE A 148 -11.82 -19.59 0.17
C PHE A 148 -13.31 -19.73 0.52
N PRO A 149 -13.85 -20.90 0.92
CA PRO A 149 -15.29 -21.05 1.16
C PRO A 149 -15.81 -20.12 2.26
N MET A 150 -14.97 -19.84 3.26
CA MET A 150 -15.32 -18.99 4.40
C MET A 150 -14.89 -17.51 4.24
N SER A 151 -14.24 -17.17 3.12
CA SER A 151 -13.61 -15.86 2.94
C SER A 151 -14.56 -14.69 3.15
N LYS A 152 -15.79 -14.77 2.65
CA LYS A 152 -16.81 -13.71 2.80
C LYS A 152 -17.16 -13.46 4.27
N THR A 153 -17.43 -14.53 5.02
CA THR A 153 -17.77 -14.44 6.45
C THR A 153 -16.60 -13.91 7.27
N ILE A 154 -15.40 -14.42 7.01
CA ILE A 154 -14.17 -13.97 7.68
C ILE A 154 -13.92 -12.49 7.38
N LEU A 155 -14.01 -12.06 6.12
CA LEU A 155 -13.84 -10.65 5.75
C LEU A 155 -14.82 -9.73 6.48
N ASN A 156 -16.10 -10.12 6.61
CA ASN A 156 -17.08 -9.33 7.34
C ASN A 156 -16.73 -9.18 8.84
N ILE A 157 -16.23 -10.25 9.46
CA ILE A 157 -15.81 -10.22 10.88
C ILE A 157 -14.59 -9.31 11.04
N LEU A 158 -13.59 -9.45 10.18
CA LEU A 158 -12.38 -8.64 10.21
C LEU A 158 -12.71 -7.16 9.96
N GLU A 159 -13.59 -6.86 9.01
CA GLU A 159 -14.00 -5.49 8.68
C GLU A 159 -14.68 -4.81 9.86
N ARG A 160 -15.58 -5.51 10.58
CA ARG A 160 -16.19 -4.98 11.82
C ARG A 160 -15.15 -4.62 12.87
N GLN A 161 -14.13 -5.47 13.06
CA GLN A 161 -13.04 -5.18 13.99
C GLN A 161 -12.20 -3.98 13.52
N LEU A 162 -11.91 -3.88 12.24
CA LEU A 162 -11.13 -2.78 11.67
C LEU A 162 -11.85 -1.43 11.76
N LEU A 163 -13.17 -1.43 11.69
CA LEU A 163 -14.01 -0.23 11.86
C LEU A 163 -14.33 0.09 13.33
N SER A 164 -13.87 -0.74 14.27
CA SER A 164 -14.07 -0.53 15.70
C SER A 164 -13.22 0.62 16.27
N SER A 165 -13.44 0.95 17.53
CA SER A 165 -12.65 1.96 18.25
C SER A 165 -11.20 1.54 18.54
N ARG A 166 -10.85 0.27 18.36
CA ARG A 166 -9.51 -0.32 18.59
C ARG A 166 -9.07 -1.19 17.43
N PRO A 167 -8.83 -0.63 16.23
CA PRO A 167 -8.40 -1.40 15.07
C PRO A 167 -7.01 -2.01 15.28
N SER A 168 -6.76 -3.16 14.65
CA SER A 168 -5.48 -3.86 14.71
C SER A 168 -4.83 -3.96 13.34
N LEU A 169 -3.56 -3.53 13.19
CA LEU A 169 -2.83 -3.67 11.94
C LEU A 169 -2.51 -5.13 11.58
N LYS A 170 -2.41 -6.02 12.55
CA LYS A 170 -2.27 -7.47 12.28
C LYS A 170 -3.54 -8.02 11.62
N ILE A 171 -4.71 -7.61 12.12
CA ILE A 171 -6.00 -7.97 11.50
C ILE A 171 -6.13 -7.32 10.13
N PHE A 172 -5.64 -6.09 9.94
CA PHE A 172 -5.63 -5.44 8.63
C PHE A 172 -4.72 -6.17 7.62
N ASP A 173 -3.56 -6.66 8.05
CA ASP A 173 -2.69 -7.47 7.18
C ASP A 173 -3.36 -8.81 6.81
N LEU A 174 -4.06 -9.46 7.74
CA LEU A 174 -4.85 -10.66 7.47
C LEU A 174 -6.03 -10.36 6.51
N TYR A 175 -6.75 -9.27 6.74
CA TYR A 175 -7.83 -8.82 5.87
C TYR A 175 -7.36 -8.65 4.42
N LYS A 176 -6.25 -7.94 4.20
CA LYS A 176 -5.66 -7.75 2.86
C LYS A 176 -5.32 -9.09 2.20
N LEU A 177 -4.76 -10.03 2.97
CA LEU A 177 -4.38 -11.33 2.46
C LEU A 177 -5.60 -12.16 2.04
N ILE A 178 -6.64 -12.23 2.88
CA ILE A 178 -7.86 -12.99 2.56
C ILE A 178 -8.59 -12.35 1.37
N TYR A 179 -8.63 -11.01 1.32
CA TYR A 179 -9.23 -10.31 0.20
C TYR A 179 -8.46 -10.57 -1.10
N PHE A 180 -7.11 -10.55 -1.07
CA PHE A 180 -6.27 -10.87 -2.22
C PHE A 180 -6.49 -12.33 -2.69
N LEU A 181 -6.50 -13.30 -1.77
CA LEU A 181 -6.79 -14.70 -2.07
C LEU A 181 -8.12 -14.87 -2.80
N ARG A 182 -9.15 -14.17 -2.34
CA ARG A 182 -10.48 -14.19 -2.94
C ARG A 182 -10.50 -13.59 -4.35
N GLU A 183 -9.89 -12.41 -4.53
CA GLU A 183 -9.85 -11.75 -5.85
C GLU A 183 -9.04 -12.57 -6.87
N LYS A 184 -7.96 -13.25 -6.45
CA LYS A 184 -7.17 -14.15 -7.32
C LYS A 184 -7.95 -15.35 -7.86
N GLN A 185 -8.98 -15.80 -7.17
CA GLN A 185 -9.80 -16.93 -7.64
C GLN A 185 -10.96 -16.48 -8.55
N ASN A 186 -11.27 -15.18 -8.55
CA ASN A 186 -12.31 -14.60 -9.39
C ASN A 186 -11.78 -14.14 -10.76
N VAL A 187 -10.46 -14.23 -10.99
CA VAL A 187 -9.74 -13.79 -12.20
C VAL A 187 -9.01 -14.95 -12.86
#